data_1d3e9e43097cd24444cfcc33064eeb87
#
_entry.id   1d3e9e43097cd24444cfcc33064eeb87
#
_cell.length_a   1.000
_cell.length_b   1.000
_cell.length_c   1.000
_cell.angle_alpha   90.00
_cell.angle_beta   90.00
_cell.angle_gamma   90.00
#
_symmetry.space_group_name_H-M   'P 1'
#
loop_
_entity.id
_entity.type
_entity.pdbx_description
1 polymer ?
#
loop_
_entity_poly.entity_id
_entity_poly.type
_entity_poly.pdbx_seq_one_letter_code
_entity_poly.pdbx_strand_id
1 'polypeptide(L)'
;MHNAIDISEFNNNESGQLWQYVQTLQPETIAQLSQPSSQDVIQMMERNIGGLLGGLPREAFDVTVSTTREQLGQLLASAMMNGYFLRNAEQRLALENTLGDYN
;
A
#
# COMPACT_ATOMS: atom_id res chain seq x y z
N MET A 1 17.97 11.92 22.94
CA MET A 1 17.98 11.68 22.19
C MET A 1 17.23 12.18 21.40
N HIS A 2 17.27 12.47 20.97
CA HIS A 2 16.65 12.93 20.22
C HIS A 2 16.15 12.15 19.41
N ASN A 3 15.72 11.74 19.44
CA ASN A 3 15.22 11.04 18.71
C ASN A 3 14.17 11.51 18.23
N ALA A 4 13.81 12.26 18.69
CA ALA A 4 12.72 12.73 18.23
C ALA A 4 12.89 13.20 16.90
N ILE A 5 12.12 12.76 16.09
CA ILE A 5 12.17 13.15 14.81
C ILE A 5 11.58 14.49 14.69
N ASP A 6 12.33 15.39 14.18
CA ASP A 6 11.86 16.73 13.94
C ASP A 6 11.03 16.72 12.67
N ILE A 7 9.75 16.95 12.82
CA ILE A 7 8.85 16.94 11.69
C ILE A 7 9.22 18.01 10.67
N SER A 8 9.75 19.14 11.12
CA SER A 8 10.20 20.15 10.19
C SER A 8 11.32 19.66 9.31
N GLU A 9 12.19 18.84 9.85
CA GLU A 9 13.24 18.23 9.04
C GLU A 9 12.67 17.31 7.99
N PHE A 10 11.67 16.54 8.35
CA PHE A 10 11.01 15.70 7.37
C PHE A 10 10.42 16.51 6.26
N ASN A 11 9.78 17.60 6.57
CA ASN A 11 9.14 18.42 5.56
C ASN A 11 10.15 19.12 4.65
N ASN A 12 11.37 19.31 5.14
CA ASN A 12 12.41 19.95 4.37
C ASN A 12 13.34 18.97 3.69
N ASN A 13 13.17 17.68 3.95
CA ASN A 13 14.02 16.65 3.40
C ASN A 13 13.31 15.91 2.28
N GLU A 14 13.75 14.70 2.04
CA GLU A 14 13.21 13.89 0.95
C GLU A 14 11.72 13.62 1.09
N SER A 15 11.27 13.44 2.32
CA SER A 15 9.84 13.22 2.56
C SER A 15 9.03 14.42 2.11
N GLY A 16 9.53 15.61 2.37
CA GLY A 16 8.86 16.82 1.93
C GLY A 16 8.84 16.95 0.42
N GLN A 17 9.91 16.52 -0.23
CA GLN A 17 9.98 16.54 -1.68
C GLN A 17 8.95 15.62 -2.31
N LEU A 18 8.80 14.42 -1.77
CA LEU A 18 7.81 13.48 -2.27
C LEU A 18 6.41 14.03 -2.11
N TRP A 19 6.12 14.56 -0.95
CA TRP A 19 4.81 15.17 -0.68
C TRP A 19 4.51 16.27 -1.67
N GLN A 20 5.47 17.17 -1.91
CA GLN A 20 5.29 18.26 -2.85
C GLN A 20 5.10 17.74 -4.27
N TYR A 21 5.89 16.74 -4.65
CA TYR A 21 5.79 16.15 -5.98
C TYR A 21 4.40 15.57 -6.21
N VAL A 22 3.91 14.82 -5.24
CA VAL A 22 2.60 14.18 -5.38
C VAL A 22 1.51 15.23 -5.56
N GLN A 23 1.63 16.35 -4.86
CA GLN A 23 0.62 17.40 -4.95
C GLN A 23 0.61 18.10 -6.32
N THR A 24 1.68 18.00 -7.08
CA THR A 24 1.72 18.59 -8.42
C THR A 24 1.13 17.69 -9.49
N LEU A 25 0.85 16.45 -9.16
CA LEU A 25 0.37 15.49 -10.15
C LEU A 25 -1.07 15.78 -10.52
N GLN A 26 -1.36 15.62 -11.80
CA GLN A 26 -2.72 15.74 -12.29
C GLN A 26 -3.56 14.55 -11.81
N PRO A 27 -4.87 14.73 -11.64
CA PRO A 27 -5.71 13.60 -11.23
C PRO A 27 -5.60 12.40 -12.16
N GLU A 28 -5.46 12.61 -13.44
CA GLU A 28 -5.31 11.51 -14.40
C GLU A 28 -4.02 10.72 -14.14
N THR A 29 -2.95 11.43 -13.83
CA THR A 29 -1.67 10.79 -13.53
C THR A 29 -1.78 9.98 -12.25
N ILE A 30 -2.42 10.54 -11.23
CA ILE A 30 -2.62 9.83 -9.98
C ILE A 30 -3.39 8.54 -10.23
N ALA A 31 -4.45 8.62 -11.03
CA ALA A 31 -5.24 7.43 -11.34
C ALA A 31 -4.39 6.37 -12.04
N GLN A 32 -3.58 6.78 -12.99
CA GLN A 32 -2.71 5.86 -13.71
C GLN A 32 -1.69 5.21 -12.80
N LEU A 33 -1.08 6.00 -11.92
CA LEU A 33 -0.07 5.47 -11.00
C LEU A 33 -0.69 4.60 -9.91
N SER A 34 -1.99 4.72 -9.69
CA SER A 34 -2.68 3.96 -8.66
C SER A 34 -3.18 2.61 -9.16
N GLN A 35 -3.19 2.40 -10.45
CA GLN A 35 -3.73 1.17 -11.01
C GLN A 35 -2.66 0.11 -11.10
N PRO A 36 -2.91 -1.11 -10.62
CA PRO A 36 -1.98 -2.20 -10.85
C PRO A 36 -1.88 -2.49 -12.33
N SER A 37 -0.70 -2.87 -12.77
CA SER A 37 -0.46 -3.13 -14.17
C SER A 37 -0.91 -4.51 -14.62
N SER A 38 -1.22 -5.40 -13.69
CA SER A 38 -1.61 -6.75 -14.04
C SER A 38 -2.80 -7.21 -13.25
N GLN A 39 -3.57 -8.11 -13.84
CA GLN A 39 -4.71 -8.71 -13.19
C GLN A 39 -4.29 -9.58 -12.01
N ASP A 40 -3.10 -10.16 -12.10
CA ASP A 40 -2.57 -10.98 -11.01
C ASP A 40 -2.40 -10.16 -9.74
N VAL A 41 -1.94 -8.92 -9.86
CA VAL A 41 -1.77 -8.06 -8.69
C VAL A 41 -3.13 -7.73 -8.08
N ILE A 42 -4.12 -7.46 -8.93
CA ILE A 42 -5.47 -7.17 -8.44
C ILE A 42 -6.01 -8.35 -7.65
N GLN A 43 -5.82 -9.57 -8.17
CA GLN A 43 -6.27 -10.77 -7.48
C GLN A 43 -5.56 -10.97 -6.15
N MET A 44 -4.26 -10.66 -6.11
CA MET A 44 -3.51 -10.73 -4.86
C MET A 44 -4.00 -9.71 -3.85
N MET A 45 -4.34 -8.51 -4.32
CA MET A 45 -4.90 -7.50 -3.44
C MET A 45 -6.22 -7.95 -2.84
N GLU A 46 -7.09 -8.52 -3.66
CA GLU A 46 -8.37 -9.04 -3.19
C GLU A 46 -8.18 -10.13 -2.15
N ARG A 47 -7.23 -11.02 -2.39
CA ARG A 47 -6.93 -12.09 -1.47
C ARG A 47 -6.41 -11.55 -0.14
N ASN A 48 -5.51 -10.57 -0.22
CA ASN A 48 -4.94 -9.97 0.99
C ASN A 48 -6.00 -9.23 1.79
N ILE A 49 -6.87 -8.50 1.11
CA ILE A 49 -7.96 -7.80 1.79
C ILE A 49 -8.87 -8.81 2.48
N GLY A 50 -9.20 -9.90 1.80
CA GLY A 50 -10.02 -10.95 2.40
C GLY A 50 -9.38 -11.53 3.64
N GLY A 51 -8.06 -11.74 3.60
CA GLY A 51 -7.33 -12.23 4.76
C GLY A 51 -7.34 -11.26 5.91
N LEU A 52 -7.16 -9.97 5.62
CA LEU A 52 -7.19 -8.95 6.67
C LEU A 52 -8.58 -8.84 7.29
N LEU A 53 -9.61 -8.85 6.47
CA LEU A 53 -10.98 -8.76 6.97
C LEU A 53 -11.36 -10.01 7.75
N GLY A 54 -10.84 -11.16 7.34
CA GLY A 54 -11.12 -12.41 8.04
C GLY A 54 -10.60 -12.45 9.46
N GLY A 55 -9.62 -11.59 9.78
CA GLY A 55 -9.11 -11.49 11.14
C GLY A 55 -9.90 -10.62 12.05
N LEU A 56 -10.95 -9.95 11.55
CA LEU A 56 -11.77 -9.08 12.36
C LEU A 56 -12.91 -9.88 13.01
N PRO A 57 -13.35 -9.48 14.21
CA PRO A 57 -14.52 -10.12 14.82
C PRO A 57 -15.73 -9.97 13.93
N ARG A 58 -16.56 -10.99 13.89
CA ARG A 58 -17.76 -10.92 13.10
C ARG A 58 -18.93 -11.53 13.85
N GLU A 59 -20.08 -10.92 13.67
CA GLU A 59 -21.31 -11.41 14.24
C GLU A 59 -21.93 -12.41 13.26
N ALA A 60 -22.69 -13.36 13.80
CA ALA A 60 -23.19 -14.46 13.00
C ALA A 60 -24.05 -14.04 11.83
N PHE A 61 -24.89 -13.06 11.98
CA PHE A 61 -25.81 -12.63 10.94
C PHE A 61 -25.63 -11.19 10.56
N ASP A 62 -24.49 -10.61 10.94
CA ASP A 62 -24.27 -9.21 10.75
C ASP A 62 -23.15 -8.99 9.74
N VAL A 63 -23.40 -8.15 8.76
CA VAL A 63 -22.38 -7.80 7.78
C VAL A 63 -21.65 -6.50 8.15
N THR A 64 -22.01 -5.92 9.28
CA THR A 64 -21.36 -4.71 9.76
C THR A 64 -20.11 -5.09 10.54
N VAL A 65 -19.03 -4.39 10.29
CA VAL A 65 -17.79 -4.59 11.02
C VAL A 65 -17.63 -3.44 12.02
N SER A 66 -17.52 -3.79 13.30
CA SER A 66 -17.28 -2.81 14.35
C SER A 66 -15.85 -2.92 14.83
N THR A 67 -15.15 -1.79 14.88
CA THR A 67 -13.76 -1.81 15.29
C THR A 67 -13.41 -0.47 15.93
N THR A 68 -12.31 -0.44 16.66
CA THR A 68 -11.84 0.82 17.22
C THR A 68 -11.02 1.55 16.17
N ARG A 69 -10.84 2.85 16.41
CA ARG A 69 -10.01 3.66 15.52
C ARG A 69 -8.58 3.12 15.47
N GLU A 70 -8.06 2.68 16.60
CA GLU A 70 -6.70 2.13 16.64
C GLU A 70 -6.58 0.85 15.84
N GLN A 71 -7.54 -0.03 16.00
CA GLN A 71 -7.53 -1.29 15.26
C GLN A 71 -7.72 -1.06 13.77
N LEU A 72 -8.59 -0.14 13.42
CA LEU A 72 -8.79 0.18 12.03
C LEU A 72 -7.53 0.80 11.43
N GLY A 73 -6.86 1.65 12.18
CA GLY A 73 -5.60 2.22 11.72
C GLY A 73 -4.55 1.17 11.45
N GLN A 74 -4.45 0.17 12.33
CA GLN A 74 -3.51 -0.93 12.12
C GLN A 74 -3.87 -1.73 10.88
N LEU A 75 -5.14 -1.95 10.66
CA LEU A 75 -5.59 -2.68 9.49
C LEU A 75 -5.24 -1.92 8.20
N LEU A 76 -5.48 -0.63 8.20
CA LEU A 76 -5.15 0.20 7.05
C LEU A 76 -3.65 0.23 6.80
N ALA A 77 -2.86 0.32 7.87
CA ALA A 77 -1.40 0.30 7.75
C ALA A 77 -0.93 -1.02 7.14
N SER A 78 -1.51 -2.12 7.60
CA SER A 78 -1.19 -3.44 7.05
C SER A 78 -1.55 -3.52 5.57
N ALA A 79 -2.69 -2.97 5.20
CA ALA A 79 -3.10 -2.97 3.80
C ALA A 79 -2.13 -2.16 2.94
N MET A 80 -1.69 -1.02 3.44
CA MET A 80 -0.74 -0.19 2.72
C MET A 80 0.60 -0.88 2.56
N MET A 81 1.06 -1.54 3.60
CA MET A 81 2.32 -2.29 3.54
C MET A 81 2.23 -3.46 2.58
N ASN A 82 1.09 -4.13 2.56
CA ASN A 82 0.87 -5.22 1.61
C ASN A 82 0.90 -4.72 0.17
N GLY A 83 0.31 -3.55 -0.09
CA GLY A 83 0.36 -2.95 -1.42
C GLY A 83 1.78 -2.61 -1.83
N TYR A 84 2.53 -2.05 -0.92
CA TYR A 84 3.93 -1.73 -1.18
C TYR A 84 4.73 -2.99 -1.50
N PHE A 85 4.50 -4.03 -0.72
CA PHE A 85 5.14 -5.32 -0.95
C PHE A 85 4.78 -5.88 -2.33
N LEU A 86 3.51 -5.82 -2.69
CA LEU A 86 3.07 -6.35 -3.98
C LEU A 86 3.72 -5.61 -5.14
N ARG A 87 3.86 -4.29 -5.01
CA ARG A 87 4.54 -3.53 -6.06
C ARG A 87 5.99 -3.95 -6.21
N ASN A 88 6.67 -4.12 -5.08
CA ASN A 88 8.06 -4.56 -5.11
C ASN A 88 8.18 -5.97 -5.68
N ALA A 89 7.25 -6.85 -5.32
CA ALA A 89 7.25 -8.21 -5.83
C ALA A 89 7.00 -8.22 -7.34
N GLU A 90 6.08 -7.39 -7.79
CA GLU A 90 5.76 -7.28 -9.20
C GLU A 90 6.98 -6.84 -10.00
N GLN A 91 7.68 -5.83 -9.49
CA GLN A 91 8.88 -5.34 -10.17
C GLN A 91 9.97 -6.40 -10.19
N ARG A 92 10.12 -7.11 -9.09
CA ARG A 92 11.14 -8.15 -9.00
C ARG A 92 10.83 -9.31 -9.95
N LEU A 93 9.58 -9.70 -10.03
CA LEU A 93 9.17 -10.75 -10.96
C LEU A 93 9.42 -10.34 -12.40
N ALA A 94 9.10 -9.11 -12.74
CA ALA A 94 9.32 -8.61 -14.09
C ALA A 94 10.81 -8.63 -14.44
N LEU A 95 11.65 -8.26 -13.47
CA LEU A 95 13.09 -8.29 -13.69
C LEU A 95 13.60 -9.71 -13.88
N GLU A 96 13.13 -10.64 -13.04
CA GLU A 96 13.53 -12.04 -13.14
C GLU A 96 13.11 -12.65 -14.47
N ASN A 97 11.93 -12.31 -14.93
CA ASN A 97 11.45 -12.78 -16.23
C ASN A 97 12.30 -12.24 -17.36
N THR A 98 12.68 -10.98 -17.27
CA THR A 98 13.56 -10.38 -18.27
C THR A 98 14.92 -11.06 -18.29
N LEU A 99 15.49 -11.31 -17.12
CA LEU A 99 16.78 -11.99 -17.05
C LEU A 99 16.68 -13.42 -17.55
N GLY A 100 15.58 -14.09 -17.27
CA GLY A 100 15.36 -15.45 -17.73
C GLY A 100 15.28 -15.54 -19.24
N ASP A 101 14.80 -14.49 -19.89
CA ASP A 101 14.67 -14.49 -21.34
C ASP A 101 16.02 -14.46 -22.05
N TYR A 102 17.09 -14.14 -21.37
CA TYR A 102 18.42 -14.15 -21.95
C TYR A 102 19.08 -15.53 -21.90
N ASN A 103 18.49 -16.44 -21.20
CA ASN A 103 19.00 -17.79 -21.11
C ASN A 103 18.32 -18.71 -22.09
#